data_b276aea57e4c16bb0f5e073ed67e156d
#
_entry.id   b276aea57e4c16bb0f5e073ed67e156d
#
_cell.length_a   1.000
_cell.length_b   1.000
_cell.length_c   1.000
_cell.angle_alpha   90.00
_cell.angle_beta   90.00
_cell.angle_gamma   90.00
#
_symmetry.space_group_name_H-M   'P 1'
#
loop_
_entity.id
_entity.type
_entity.pdbx_description
1 polymer ?
#
loop_
_entity_poly.entity_id
_entity_poly.type
_entity_poly.pdbx_seq_one_letter_code
_entity_poly.pdbx_strand_id
1 'polypeptide(L)'
;MINPALVENQIVGQAIQATSRVLKEEVTFDKSGVTSLDWVSYPVLRFAEHPQVTAVVVQRLDEPSTGAGEEVMGATAAAIANAFFDATGVRLRQYPITPERVKAALAAKT
;
A
#
# COMPACT_ATOMS: atom_id res chain seq x y z
N MET A 1 9.74 23.85 -1.70
CA MET A 1 9.14 23.10 -0.55
C MET A 1 8.87 24.08 0.59
N ILE A 2 7.62 24.09 1.09
CA ILE A 2 7.20 25.07 2.10
C ILE A 2 7.50 24.55 3.52
N ASN A 3 7.17 23.31 3.81
CA ASN A 3 7.39 22.69 5.12
C ASN A 3 7.91 21.25 4.98
N PRO A 4 9.21 21.01 5.21
CA PRO A 4 9.81 19.68 5.08
C PRO A 4 9.18 18.62 5.98
N ALA A 5 8.90 18.96 7.24
CA ALA A 5 8.33 18.04 8.21
C ALA A 5 6.92 17.57 7.80
N LEU A 6 6.12 18.46 7.18
CA LEU A 6 4.81 18.07 6.65
C LEU A 6 4.96 17.18 5.41
N VAL A 7 5.96 17.42 4.57
CA VAL A 7 6.23 16.54 3.42
C VAL A 7 6.62 15.14 3.88
N GLU A 8 7.53 15.02 4.85
CA GLU A 8 7.89 13.73 5.46
C GLU A 8 6.66 13.02 6.03
N ASN A 9 5.81 13.74 6.75
CA ASN A 9 4.59 13.19 7.35
C ASN A 9 3.60 12.69 6.30
N GLN A 10 3.45 13.39 5.19
CA GLN A 10 2.63 12.96 4.05
C GLN A 10 3.18 11.69 3.40
N ILE A 11 4.49 11.61 3.21
CA ILE A 11 5.15 10.40 2.65
C ILE A 11 4.93 9.20 3.58
N VAL A 12 5.17 9.36 4.88
CA VAL A 12 4.98 8.29 5.88
C VAL A 12 3.51 7.84 5.91
N GLY A 13 2.58 8.78 6.02
CA GLY A 13 1.14 8.49 6.07
C GLY A 13 0.67 7.75 4.81
N GLN A 14 1.12 8.18 3.65
CA GLN A 14 0.75 7.56 2.39
C GLN A 14 1.35 6.17 2.19
N ALA A 15 2.59 5.93 2.64
CA ALA A 15 3.19 4.60 2.61
C ALA A 15 2.42 3.62 3.51
N ILE A 16 1.98 4.05 4.69
CA ILE A 16 1.13 3.24 5.59
C ILE A 16 -0.23 2.97 4.94
N GLN A 17 -0.89 3.98 4.37
CA GLN A 17 -2.16 3.81 3.68
C GLN A 17 -2.04 2.89 2.47
N ALA A 18 -1.00 3.04 1.65
CA ALA A 18 -0.73 2.15 0.53
C ALA A 18 -0.52 0.70 0.98
N THR A 19 0.20 0.49 2.07
CA THR A 19 0.38 -0.85 2.68
C THR A 19 -0.96 -1.46 3.08
N SER A 20 -1.86 -0.68 3.68
CA SER A 20 -3.22 -1.11 4.04
C SER A 20 -3.99 -1.58 2.80
N ARG A 21 -4.02 -0.77 1.76
CA ARG A 21 -4.70 -1.09 0.49
C ARG A 21 -4.12 -2.32 -0.20
N VAL A 22 -2.81 -2.44 -0.21
CA VAL A 22 -2.14 -3.57 -0.86
C VAL A 22 -2.40 -4.89 -0.14
N LEU A 23 -2.52 -4.89 1.18
CA LEU A 23 -2.59 -6.12 1.98
C LEU A 23 -3.99 -6.50 2.45
N LYS A 24 -4.92 -5.53 2.58
CA LYS A 24 -6.18 -5.77 3.30
C LYS A 24 -7.42 -5.24 2.60
N GLU A 25 -7.36 -4.02 2.04
CA GLU A 25 -8.56 -3.29 1.64
C GLU A 25 -9.10 -3.78 0.29
N GLU A 26 -10.35 -4.23 0.29
CA GLU A 26 -11.06 -4.63 -0.92
C GLU A 26 -12.51 -4.20 -0.85
N VAL A 27 -12.94 -3.43 -1.84
CA VAL A 27 -14.37 -3.14 -2.03
C VAL A 27 -15.02 -4.36 -2.65
N THR A 28 -15.94 -4.97 -1.94
CA THR A 28 -16.74 -6.09 -2.43
C THR A 28 -18.14 -5.63 -2.80
N PHE A 29 -18.73 -6.26 -3.81
CA PHE A 29 -20.07 -5.91 -4.29
C PHE A 29 -20.77 -7.11 -4.92
N ASP A 30 -22.08 -7.05 -4.95
CA ASP A 30 -22.95 -7.99 -5.64
C ASP A 30 -23.95 -7.25 -6.53
N LYS A 31 -25.00 -7.94 -6.99
CA LYS A 31 -26.02 -7.37 -7.87
C LYS A 31 -26.85 -6.26 -7.20
N SER A 32 -26.88 -6.19 -5.86
CA SER A 32 -27.61 -5.19 -5.09
C SER A 32 -26.77 -3.96 -4.71
N GLY A 33 -25.44 -4.04 -4.88
CA GLY A 33 -24.51 -2.94 -4.60
C GLY A 33 -23.29 -3.35 -3.81
N VAL A 34 -22.65 -2.39 -3.13
CA VAL A 34 -21.47 -2.61 -2.30
C VAL A 34 -21.85 -3.41 -1.06
N THR A 35 -21.05 -4.42 -0.73
CA THR A 35 -21.25 -5.31 0.43
C THR A 35 -20.25 -5.08 1.55
N SER A 36 -19.12 -4.43 1.27
CA SER A 36 -18.13 -4.02 2.27
C SER A 36 -18.53 -2.70 2.94
N LEU A 37 -19.47 -2.76 3.91
CA LEU A 37 -20.16 -1.58 4.46
C LEU A 37 -19.69 -1.18 5.86
N ASP A 38 -18.79 -1.92 6.46
CA ASP A 38 -18.27 -1.67 7.81
C ASP A 38 -16.79 -2.07 7.95
N TRP A 39 -16.20 -1.77 9.10
CA TRP A 39 -14.77 -2.04 9.36
C TRP A 39 -14.42 -3.53 9.54
N VAL A 40 -15.40 -4.43 9.54
CA VAL A 40 -15.18 -5.88 9.54
C VAL A 40 -15.07 -6.38 8.10
N SER A 41 -15.99 -5.95 7.25
CA SER A 41 -16.03 -6.31 5.82
C SER A 41 -15.07 -5.48 4.95
N TYR A 42 -14.62 -4.32 5.45
CA TYR A 42 -13.57 -3.50 4.84
C TYR A 42 -12.44 -3.24 5.87
N PRO A 43 -11.61 -4.24 6.15
CA PRO A 43 -10.56 -4.12 7.14
C PRO A 43 -9.45 -3.18 6.65
N VAL A 44 -8.99 -2.30 7.54
CA VAL A 44 -7.82 -1.45 7.33
C VAL A 44 -6.65 -1.89 8.22
N LEU A 45 -5.47 -1.43 7.91
CA LEU A 45 -4.28 -1.67 8.73
C LEU A 45 -4.46 -1.03 10.12
N ARG A 46 -4.20 -1.81 11.17
CA ARG A 46 -4.28 -1.32 12.54
C ARG A 46 -2.93 -0.77 13.00
N PHE A 47 -2.96 0.06 14.04
CA PHE A 47 -1.75 0.70 14.57
C PHE A 47 -0.61 -0.29 14.90
N ALA A 48 -0.93 -1.47 15.43
CA ALA A 48 0.06 -2.50 15.75
C ALA A 48 0.65 -3.22 14.51
N GLU A 49 0.07 -3.01 13.34
CA GLU A 49 0.44 -3.72 12.10
C GLU A 49 1.21 -2.83 11.11
N HIS A 50 1.26 -1.52 11.36
CA HIS A 50 1.89 -0.60 10.40
C HIS A 50 3.41 -0.83 10.30
N PRO A 51 3.99 -0.71 9.11
CA PRO A 51 5.43 -0.79 8.94
C PRO A 51 6.12 0.44 9.55
N GLN A 52 7.38 0.28 9.95
CA GLN A 52 8.24 1.42 10.19
C GLN A 52 8.58 2.07 8.84
N VAL A 53 8.33 3.35 8.73
CA VAL A 53 8.60 4.12 7.50
C VAL A 53 9.57 5.26 7.83
N THR A 54 10.64 5.35 7.08
CA THR A 54 11.56 6.49 7.12
C THR A 54 11.45 7.25 5.81
N ALA A 55 11.04 8.51 5.88
CA ALA A 55 11.01 9.40 4.74
C ALA A 55 12.33 10.17 4.62
N VAL A 56 12.82 10.30 3.40
CA VAL A 56 13.98 11.13 3.08
C VAL A 56 13.57 12.13 2.01
N VAL A 57 13.56 13.40 2.38
CA VAL A 57 13.19 14.48 1.47
C VAL A 57 14.42 15.00 0.74
N VAL A 58 14.49 14.77 -0.56
CA VAL A 58 15.57 15.32 -1.42
C VAL A 58 15.34 16.82 -1.62
N GLN A 59 16.32 17.62 -1.24
CA GLN A 59 16.25 19.07 -1.35
C GLN A 59 16.46 19.53 -2.81
N ARG A 60 15.41 20.03 -3.42
CA ARG A 60 15.39 20.58 -4.79
C ARG A 60 14.72 21.95 -4.73
N LEU A 61 15.42 22.95 -4.20
CA LEU A 61 14.90 24.30 -4.00
C LEU A 61 14.71 25.10 -5.30
N ASP A 62 15.37 24.67 -6.35
CA ASP A 62 15.34 25.20 -7.72
C ASP A 62 14.13 24.70 -8.54
N GLU A 63 13.45 23.67 -8.06
CA GLU A 63 12.29 23.10 -8.74
C GLU A 63 10.96 23.66 -8.23
N PRO A 64 9.95 23.76 -9.11
CA PRO A 64 8.62 24.17 -8.68
C PRO A 64 8.03 23.19 -7.67
N SER A 65 7.17 23.70 -6.77
CA SER A 65 6.44 22.86 -5.82
C SER A 65 5.39 22.01 -6.54
N THR A 66 5.36 20.72 -6.20
CA THR A 66 4.37 19.74 -6.69
C THR A 66 3.62 19.10 -5.50
N GLY A 67 2.80 18.08 -5.76
CA GLY A 67 2.17 17.28 -4.71
C GLY A 67 3.19 16.50 -3.89
N ALA A 68 2.76 16.07 -2.70
CA ALA A 68 3.53 15.17 -1.84
C ALA A 68 2.56 14.29 -1.07
N GLY A 69 2.54 13.01 -1.36
CA GLY A 69 1.66 12.04 -0.70
C GLY A 69 1.17 11.00 -1.67
N GLU A 70 0.22 11.29 -2.52
CA GLU A 70 -0.36 10.32 -3.46
C GLU A 70 0.66 9.66 -4.38
N GLU A 71 1.73 10.34 -4.73
CA GLU A 71 2.83 9.83 -5.55
C GLU A 71 3.52 8.60 -4.91
N VAL A 72 3.48 8.49 -3.60
CA VAL A 72 4.08 7.37 -2.85
C VAL A 72 3.27 6.08 -2.99
N MET A 73 1.97 6.16 -3.28
CA MET A 73 1.08 5.01 -3.30
C MET A 73 1.49 3.94 -4.33
N GLY A 74 1.69 4.33 -5.57
CA GLY A 74 2.07 3.41 -6.64
C GLY A 74 3.44 2.78 -6.40
N ALA A 75 4.39 3.58 -5.94
CA ALA A 75 5.73 3.12 -5.61
C ALA A 75 5.73 2.11 -4.46
N THR A 76 4.99 2.37 -3.39
CA THR A 76 4.85 1.46 -2.25
C THR A 76 4.18 0.16 -2.66
N ALA A 77 3.09 0.21 -3.42
CA ALA A 77 2.40 -0.97 -3.92
C ALA A 77 3.32 -1.85 -4.78
N ALA A 78 4.07 -1.24 -5.69
CA ALA A 78 5.04 -1.94 -6.53
C ALA A 78 6.19 -2.54 -5.70
N ALA A 79 6.68 -1.83 -4.70
CA ALA A 79 7.75 -2.31 -3.82
C ALA A 79 7.32 -3.56 -3.05
N ILE A 80 6.12 -3.57 -2.46
CA ILE A 80 5.58 -4.73 -1.74
C ILE A 80 5.42 -5.93 -2.68
N ALA A 81 4.85 -5.74 -3.87
CA ALA A 81 4.68 -6.81 -4.84
C ALA A 81 6.01 -7.37 -5.36
N ASN A 82 7.01 -6.50 -5.53
CA ASN A 82 8.35 -6.90 -5.95
C ASN A 82 9.11 -7.61 -4.83
N ALA A 83 9.00 -7.16 -3.59
CA ALA A 83 9.58 -7.85 -2.44
C ALA A 83 9.02 -9.27 -2.26
N PHE A 84 7.70 -9.44 -2.46
CA PHE A 84 7.09 -10.77 -2.45
C PHE A 84 7.64 -11.65 -3.58
N PHE A 85 7.76 -11.11 -4.78
CA PHE A 85 8.34 -11.84 -5.92
C PHE A 85 9.80 -12.20 -5.67
N ASP A 86 10.61 -11.29 -5.15
CA ASP A 86 12.01 -11.53 -4.83
C ASP A 86 12.17 -12.67 -3.81
N ALA A 87 11.34 -12.67 -2.78
CA ALA A 87 11.36 -13.70 -1.75
C ALA A 87 10.86 -15.08 -2.20
N THR A 88 9.97 -15.14 -3.19
CA THR A 88 9.26 -16.40 -3.52
C THR A 88 9.40 -16.85 -4.97
N GLY A 89 9.79 -15.96 -5.87
CA GLY A 89 9.76 -16.15 -7.31
C GLY A 89 8.35 -16.24 -7.92
N VAL A 90 7.30 -15.95 -7.13
CA VAL A 90 5.90 -15.96 -7.56
C VAL A 90 5.38 -14.54 -7.76
N ARG A 91 4.81 -14.25 -8.93
CA ARG A 91 4.25 -12.94 -9.24
C ARG A 91 2.76 -12.89 -8.93
N LEU A 92 2.38 -12.13 -7.91
CA LEU A 92 0.99 -11.77 -7.64
C LEU A 92 0.57 -10.54 -8.47
N ARG A 93 -0.60 -10.62 -9.11
CA ARG A 93 -1.16 -9.56 -9.96
C ARG A 93 -2.56 -9.14 -9.52
N GLN A 94 -3.04 -9.67 -8.42
CA GLN A 94 -4.34 -9.37 -7.84
C GLN A 94 -4.16 -8.76 -6.45
N TYR A 95 -4.79 -7.64 -6.20
CA TYR A 95 -4.83 -6.94 -4.92
C TYR A 95 -6.21 -7.08 -4.26
N PRO A 96 -6.29 -7.02 -2.94
CA PRO A 96 -5.19 -7.02 -1.99
C PRO A 96 -4.42 -8.36 -1.98
N ILE A 97 -3.16 -8.32 -1.55
CA ILE A 97 -2.30 -9.51 -1.38
C ILE A 97 -2.66 -10.18 -0.05
N THR A 98 -3.81 -10.84 -0.01
CA THR A 98 -4.29 -11.52 1.21
C THR A 98 -3.54 -12.82 1.47
N PRO A 99 -3.55 -13.32 2.73
CA PRO A 99 -2.95 -14.63 3.06
C PRO A 99 -3.47 -15.78 2.19
N GLU A 100 -4.76 -15.75 1.85
CA GLU A 100 -5.41 -16.78 1.01
C GLU A 100 -4.84 -16.73 -0.42
N ARG A 101 -4.73 -15.52 -1.01
CA ARG A 101 -4.14 -15.32 -2.35
C ARG A 101 -2.67 -15.72 -2.38
N VAL A 102 -1.92 -15.41 -1.33
CA VAL A 102 -0.53 -15.84 -1.17
C VAL A 102 -0.42 -17.36 -1.14
N LYS A 103 -1.19 -18.04 -0.30
CA LYS A 103 -1.19 -19.51 -0.19
C LYS A 103 -1.55 -20.17 -1.52
N ALA A 104 -2.58 -19.69 -2.19
CA ALA A 104 -3.00 -20.22 -3.49
C ALA A 104 -1.91 -20.06 -4.55
N ALA A 105 -1.27 -18.89 -4.63
CA ALA A 105 -0.21 -18.63 -5.60
C ALA A 105 1.05 -19.46 -5.33
N LEU A 106 1.42 -19.67 -4.07
CA LEU A 106 2.56 -20.52 -3.72
C LEU A 106 2.29 -22.00 -4.03
N ALA A 107 1.07 -22.48 -3.78
CA ALA A 107 0.68 -23.85 -4.12
C ALA A 107 0.66 -24.12 -5.64
N ALA A 108 0.33 -23.11 -6.44
CA ALA A 108 0.32 -23.22 -7.90
C ALA A 108 1.74 -23.22 -8.53
N LYS A 109 2.78 -22.92 -7.77
CA LYS A 109 4.18 -22.95 -8.23
C LYS A 109 4.76 -24.36 -8.27
N THR A 110 4.20 -25.28 -7.48
CA THR A 110 4.65 -26.68 -7.38
C THR A 110 4.06 -27.49 -8.54
#